data_7a778371951954ee9561aa5ee63a3ed6
#
_entry.id   7a778371951954ee9561aa5ee63a3ed6
#
_cell.length_a   1.000
_cell.length_b   1.000
_cell.length_c   1.000
_cell.angle_alpha   90.00
_cell.angle_beta   90.00
_cell.angle_gamma   90.00
#
_symmetry.space_group_name_H-M   'P 1'
#
loop_
_entity.id
_entity.type
_entity.pdbx_description
1 polymer ?
#
loop_
_entity_poly.entity_id
_entity_poly.type
_entity_poly.pdbx_seq_one_letter_code
_entity_poly.pdbx_strand_id
1 'polypeptide(L)'
;MSNTPPPSNPGLDLESEILYQIYPQSFADSNGDGIGDLAGITSKLDYLADLGITMIWLNPIFDSPFKDAGYDVRDYYQIAPRYGTTEDLVTLVEQAHRRGIKVLLDLVPGHTSEEHAWFQQSAQPEPNEFSDRYIWTEHAFDNGAGLPFIGGEYDRNGTYILNFFKSQPALNYGFHQRNRPWQQSPDAPGPMATRQAMVEVMKHWLELGCDGFRVDMADSLVKFDTEDKQATIAVWQDMIGRVRAVYPNVILVSEWGKPELAHEAGFDMDFYLDWGDNGYHLLTRESPDPLDRTHDRSFFAQHSDTPATDFIVQYEPLYRHGLFNIISGNHDTPRLAPRLTEAERMAFFFFLLTMPGVPTIYYGDEIGMEYVKIPTKEGGYIRTGSRTPMQWDSTQPNYGFSTAAPESLYLPVSGGPSVDKQPQLLALTRQLIAIRRATPALQASAPLEFLPTPHPRLLAYRRSHLTIVINPSAQPLDYPDANGTMVAGIGGAKLTEAGLHLPPTAAAIVDTDK
;
A
#
# COMPACT_ATOMS: atom_id res chain seq x y z
N MET A 1 14.94 -25.37 12.41
CA MET A 1 13.51 -25.12 12.66
C MET A 1 13.07 -24.16 11.58
N SER A 2 11.99 -24.43 10.85
CA SER A 2 11.54 -23.56 9.76
C SER A 2 11.13 -22.20 10.36
N ASN A 3 11.77 -21.13 9.91
CA ASN A 3 11.54 -19.75 10.37
C ASN A 3 10.35 -19.09 9.63
N THR A 4 9.38 -19.87 9.21
CA THR A 4 8.19 -19.36 8.51
C THR A 4 7.15 -18.98 9.56
N PRO A 5 6.68 -17.75 9.61
CA PRO A 5 5.57 -17.39 10.50
C PRO A 5 4.32 -18.19 10.10
N PRO A 6 3.48 -18.59 11.05
CA PRO A 6 2.22 -19.25 10.71
C PRO A 6 1.32 -18.28 9.95
N PRO A 7 0.56 -18.72 8.95
CA PRO A 7 -0.42 -17.89 8.29
C PRO A 7 -1.47 -17.41 9.30
N SER A 8 -1.80 -16.13 9.28
CA SER A 8 -2.83 -15.52 10.15
C SER A 8 -4.23 -16.11 9.92
N ASN A 9 -4.47 -16.63 8.71
CA ASN A 9 -5.68 -17.35 8.33
C ASN A 9 -5.30 -18.64 7.59
N PRO A 10 -5.36 -19.83 8.25
CA PRO A 10 -4.94 -21.10 7.66
C PRO A 10 -5.70 -21.55 6.39
N GLY A 11 -6.86 -20.94 6.11
CA GLY A 11 -7.67 -21.23 4.92
C GLY A 11 -7.36 -20.36 3.71
N LEU A 12 -6.52 -19.34 3.87
CA LEU A 12 -6.22 -18.35 2.83
C LEU A 12 -4.84 -18.61 2.22
N ASP A 13 -4.80 -18.86 0.93
CA ASP A 13 -3.54 -19.02 0.18
C ASP A 13 -3.12 -17.69 -0.46
N LEU A 14 -2.05 -17.09 0.08
CA LEU A 14 -1.44 -15.84 -0.40
C LEU A 14 -0.04 -16.05 -1.00
N GLU A 15 0.41 -17.30 -1.16
CA GLU A 15 1.78 -17.66 -1.52
C GLU A 15 2.24 -17.10 -2.87
N SER A 16 1.34 -17.07 -3.85
CA SER A 16 1.65 -16.64 -5.21
C SER A 16 1.05 -15.28 -5.60
N GLU A 17 0.50 -14.56 -4.63
CA GLU A 17 -0.19 -13.29 -4.90
C GLU A 17 0.79 -12.18 -5.28
N ILE A 18 0.32 -11.32 -6.21
CA ILE A 18 0.98 -10.07 -6.62
C ILE A 18 -0.08 -8.98 -6.52
N LEU A 19 0.13 -8.04 -5.63
CA LEU A 19 -0.79 -6.92 -5.39
C LEU A 19 -0.44 -5.73 -6.29
N TYR A 20 -1.46 -5.11 -6.88
CA TYR A 20 -1.32 -3.90 -7.67
C TYR A 20 -2.22 -2.80 -7.13
N GLN A 21 -1.64 -1.67 -6.73
CA GLN A 21 -2.39 -0.54 -6.22
C GLN A 21 -2.87 0.35 -7.36
N ILE A 22 -4.16 0.63 -7.39
CA ILE A 22 -4.81 1.52 -8.35
C ILE A 22 -5.31 2.78 -7.62
N TYR A 23 -4.91 3.96 -8.13
CA TYR A 23 -5.49 5.23 -7.76
C TYR A 23 -6.62 5.54 -8.77
N PRO A 24 -7.92 5.32 -8.43
CA PRO A 24 -9.01 5.25 -9.41
C PRO A 24 -9.11 6.47 -10.31
N GLN A 25 -9.08 7.68 -9.74
CA GLN A 25 -9.23 8.92 -10.50
C GLN A 25 -8.14 9.19 -11.53
N SER A 26 -7.04 8.44 -11.48
CA SER A 26 -5.87 8.62 -12.35
C SER A 26 -5.52 7.37 -13.15
N PHE A 27 -6.35 6.32 -13.15
CA PHE A 27 -6.01 5.07 -13.85
C PHE A 27 -6.51 5.02 -15.29
N ALA A 28 -7.82 5.16 -15.50
CA ALA A 28 -8.42 5.26 -16.83
C ALA A 28 -9.80 5.93 -16.75
N ASP A 29 -10.06 6.87 -17.61
CA ASP A 29 -11.31 7.61 -17.74
C ASP A 29 -12.13 7.05 -18.90
N SER A 30 -13.28 6.46 -18.62
CA SER A 30 -14.13 5.83 -19.62
C SER A 30 -15.17 6.77 -20.23
N ASN A 31 -15.55 7.82 -19.51
CA ASN A 31 -16.64 8.71 -19.88
C ASN A 31 -16.18 10.06 -20.49
N GLY A 32 -14.87 10.37 -20.40
CA GLY A 32 -14.25 11.56 -20.98
C GLY A 32 -14.46 12.83 -20.15
N ASP A 33 -14.65 12.73 -18.83
CA ASP A 33 -14.81 13.89 -17.95
C ASP A 33 -13.49 14.38 -17.33
N GLY A 34 -12.39 13.67 -17.56
CA GLY A 34 -11.04 13.99 -17.07
C GLY A 34 -10.69 13.34 -15.73
N ILE A 35 -11.53 12.47 -15.22
CA ILE A 35 -11.36 11.70 -13.98
C ILE A 35 -11.49 10.22 -14.30
N GLY A 36 -10.56 9.39 -13.83
CA GLY A 36 -10.67 7.95 -13.97
C GLY A 36 -11.82 7.35 -13.18
N ASP A 37 -12.37 6.24 -13.64
CA ASP A 37 -13.58 5.63 -13.10
C ASP A 37 -13.51 4.08 -13.08
N LEU A 38 -14.50 3.43 -12.46
CA LEU A 38 -14.56 1.96 -12.33
C LEU A 38 -14.70 1.24 -13.68
N ALA A 39 -15.43 1.82 -14.62
CA ALA A 39 -15.55 1.27 -15.97
C ALA A 39 -14.22 1.37 -16.73
N GLY A 40 -13.48 2.46 -16.54
CA GLY A 40 -12.12 2.63 -17.04
C GLY A 40 -11.18 1.57 -16.47
N ILE A 41 -11.21 1.31 -15.16
CA ILE A 41 -10.43 0.23 -14.54
C ILE A 41 -10.81 -1.12 -15.14
N THR A 42 -12.11 -1.39 -15.28
CA THR A 42 -12.62 -2.63 -15.90
C THR A 42 -12.07 -2.84 -17.30
N SER A 43 -11.95 -1.77 -18.10
CA SER A 43 -11.39 -1.81 -19.46
C SER A 43 -9.91 -2.19 -19.52
N LYS A 44 -9.18 -2.10 -18.40
CA LYS A 44 -7.74 -2.36 -18.30
C LYS A 44 -7.40 -3.68 -17.58
N LEU A 45 -8.37 -4.47 -17.20
CA LEU A 45 -8.15 -5.75 -16.52
C LEU A 45 -7.33 -6.75 -17.33
N ASP A 46 -7.42 -6.74 -18.66
CA ASP A 46 -6.59 -7.60 -19.52
C ASP A 46 -5.10 -7.23 -19.40
N TYR A 47 -4.77 -5.94 -19.34
CA TYR A 47 -3.40 -5.50 -19.09
C TYR A 47 -2.88 -6.01 -17.75
N LEU A 48 -3.69 -5.94 -16.69
CA LEU A 48 -3.29 -6.41 -15.36
C LEU A 48 -3.10 -7.93 -15.33
N ALA A 49 -3.99 -8.68 -15.99
CA ALA A 49 -3.87 -10.12 -16.13
C ALA A 49 -2.61 -10.51 -16.93
N ASP A 50 -2.32 -9.82 -18.05
CA ASP A 50 -1.12 -10.03 -18.87
C ASP A 50 0.17 -9.66 -18.12
N LEU A 51 0.11 -8.69 -17.23
CA LEU A 51 1.22 -8.36 -16.32
C LEU A 51 1.45 -9.46 -15.28
N GLY A 52 0.44 -10.29 -14.99
CA GLY A 52 0.48 -11.35 -14.01
C GLY A 52 -0.03 -10.96 -12.63
N ILE A 53 -0.75 -9.85 -12.53
CA ILE A 53 -1.39 -9.37 -11.29
C ILE A 53 -2.50 -10.34 -10.88
N THR A 54 -2.58 -10.63 -9.59
CA THR A 54 -3.57 -11.54 -9.01
C THR A 54 -4.49 -10.87 -7.99
N MET A 55 -4.15 -9.66 -7.59
CA MET A 55 -4.90 -8.88 -6.62
C MET A 55 -4.76 -7.38 -6.92
N ILE A 56 -5.86 -6.65 -6.88
CA ILE A 56 -5.85 -5.19 -6.97
C ILE A 56 -6.34 -4.57 -5.66
N TRP A 57 -5.74 -3.47 -5.28
CA TRP A 57 -6.20 -2.60 -4.21
C TRP A 57 -6.62 -1.27 -4.82
N LEU A 58 -7.88 -0.90 -4.64
CA LEU A 58 -8.43 0.39 -5.04
C LEU A 58 -8.30 1.38 -3.89
N ASN A 59 -7.61 2.52 -4.08
CA ASN A 59 -7.72 3.66 -3.17
C ASN A 59 -9.18 4.08 -3.01
N PRO A 60 -9.56 4.88 -1.98
CA PRO A 60 -10.95 5.05 -1.60
C PRO A 60 -11.88 5.42 -2.76
N ILE A 61 -12.96 4.64 -2.91
CA ILE A 61 -14.00 4.84 -3.94
C ILE A 61 -15.35 5.23 -3.35
N PHE A 62 -15.46 5.27 -2.02
CA PHE A 62 -16.69 5.63 -1.34
C PHE A 62 -17.03 7.10 -1.50
N ASP A 63 -18.29 7.46 -1.30
CA ASP A 63 -18.74 8.83 -1.43
C ASP A 63 -17.98 9.76 -0.46
N SER A 64 -17.48 10.87 -1.00
CA SER A 64 -16.58 11.79 -0.31
C SER A 64 -16.69 13.19 -0.88
N PRO A 65 -16.47 14.26 -0.09
CA PRO A 65 -16.24 15.61 -0.60
C PRO A 65 -14.84 15.80 -1.21
N PHE A 66 -13.95 14.78 -1.11
CA PHE A 66 -12.59 14.78 -1.67
C PHE A 66 -11.69 15.91 -1.16
N LYS A 67 -11.82 16.27 0.12
CA LYS A 67 -10.87 17.17 0.79
C LYS A 67 -9.54 16.47 1.07
N ASP A 68 -9.57 15.13 1.14
CA ASP A 68 -8.41 14.24 1.30
C ASP A 68 -8.54 12.99 0.40
N ALA A 69 -8.65 13.22 -0.91
CA ALA A 69 -8.56 12.17 -1.94
C ALA A 69 -9.52 10.96 -1.76
N GLY A 70 -10.62 11.14 -1.02
CA GLY A 70 -11.57 10.07 -0.70
C GLY A 70 -11.40 9.44 0.67
N TYR A 71 -10.30 9.73 1.39
CA TYR A 71 -10.13 9.30 2.79
C TYR A 71 -11.08 10.01 3.77
N ASP A 72 -11.67 11.13 3.38
CA ASP A 72 -12.74 11.81 4.09
C ASP A 72 -14.11 11.26 3.62
N VAL A 73 -14.45 10.04 4.07
CA VAL A 73 -15.66 9.32 3.65
C VAL A 73 -16.93 10.02 4.15
N ARG A 74 -17.85 10.34 3.24
CA ARG A 74 -19.17 10.93 3.52
C ARG A 74 -20.27 9.88 3.66
N ASP A 75 -20.16 8.78 2.92
CA ASP A 75 -21.07 7.63 3.04
C ASP A 75 -20.31 6.34 2.68
N TYR A 76 -20.25 5.40 3.64
CA TYR A 76 -19.59 4.11 3.46
C TYR A 76 -20.35 3.14 2.55
N TYR A 77 -21.61 3.39 2.26
CA TYR A 77 -22.49 2.48 1.50
C TYR A 77 -22.74 2.95 0.07
N GLN A 78 -22.14 4.07 -0.33
CA GLN A 78 -22.27 4.63 -1.68
C GLN A 78 -20.92 4.73 -2.38
N ILE A 79 -20.90 4.41 -3.66
CA ILE A 79 -19.76 4.75 -4.52
C ILE A 79 -19.81 6.25 -4.84
N ALA A 80 -18.66 6.91 -4.83
CA ALA A 80 -18.57 8.30 -5.24
C ALA A 80 -19.06 8.48 -6.68
N PRO A 81 -20.00 9.40 -6.97
CA PRO A 81 -20.58 9.56 -8.30
C PRO A 81 -19.54 9.77 -9.43
N ARG A 82 -18.37 10.34 -9.11
CA ARG A 82 -17.28 10.51 -10.08
C ARG A 82 -16.67 9.20 -10.54
N TYR A 83 -16.80 8.13 -9.74
CA TYR A 83 -16.23 6.82 -10.05
C TYR A 83 -17.25 5.84 -10.66
N GLY A 84 -18.53 6.17 -10.65
CA GLY A 84 -19.59 5.33 -11.17
C GLY A 84 -20.62 4.91 -10.12
N THR A 85 -21.14 3.73 -10.24
CA THR A 85 -22.20 3.17 -9.41
C THR A 85 -21.76 1.89 -8.69
N THR A 86 -22.60 1.38 -7.80
CA THR A 86 -22.41 0.07 -7.18
C THR A 86 -22.43 -1.06 -8.24
N GLU A 87 -23.23 -0.94 -9.27
CA GLU A 87 -23.31 -1.89 -10.38
C GLU A 87 -22.00 -1.91 -11.20
N ASP A 88 -21.34 -0.75 -11.35
CA ASP A 88 -20.02 -0.68 -12.00
C ASP A 88 -18.96 -1.39 -11.15
N LEU A 89 -19.01 -1.27 -9.81
CA LEU A 89 -18.12 -2.03 -8.92
C LEU A 89 -18.36 -3.53 -9.02
N VAL A 90 -19.63 -3.98 -8.97
CA VAL A 90 -19.97 -5.40 -9.11
C VAL A 90 -19.46 -5.93 -10.45
N THR A 91 -19.63 -5.16 -11.53
CA THR A 91 -19.12 -5.50 -12.87
C THR A 91 -17.60 -5.63 -12.85
N LEU A 92 -16.89 -4.69 -12.23
CA LEU A 92 -15.42 -4.72 -12.08
C LEU A 92 -15.00 -6.00 -11.34
N VAL A 93 -15.62 -6.31 -10.20
CA VAL A 93 -15.31 -7.49 -9.38
C VAL A 93 -15.53 -8.77 -10.18
N GLU A 94 -16.68 -8.93 -10.83
CA GLU A 94 -16.96 -10.10 -11.66
C GLU A 94 -15.95 -10.28 -12.81
N GLN A 95 -15.59 -9.20 -13.49
CA GLN A 95 -14.62 -9.23 -14.60
C GLN A 95 -13.20 -9.50 -14.11
N ALA A 96 -12.83 -9.00 -12.92
CA ALA A 96 -11.56 -9.28 -12.26
C ALA A 96 -11.48 -10.77 -11.87
N HIS A 97 -12.51 -11.31 -11.24
CA HIS A 97 -12.59 -12.73 -10.85
C HIS A 97 -12.49 -13.68 -12.06
N ARG A 98 -13.11 -13.35 -13.20
CA ARG A 98 -12.97 -14.15 -14.45
C ARG A 98 -11.52 -14.24 -14.95
N ARG A 99 -10.66 -13.31 -14.53
CA ARG A 99 -9.23 -13.26 -14.85
C ARG A 99 -8.34 -13.75 -13.70
N GLY A 100 -8.95 -14.25 -12.61
CA GLY A 100 -8.24 -14.69 -11.41
C GLY A 100 -7.64 -13.54 -10.60
N ILE A 101 -8.21 -12.33 -10.70
CA ILE A 101 -7.77 -11.14 -9.96
C ILE A 101 -8.76 -10.88 -8.83
N LYS A 102 -8.26 -10.81 -7.59
CA LYS A 102 -9.01 -10.42 -6.40
C LYS A 102 -9.10 -8.90 -6.28
N VAL A 103 -10.15 -8.39 -5.64
CA VAL A 103 -10.39 -6.95 -5.48
C VAL A 103 -10.48 -6.58 -4.01
N LEU A 104 -9.54 -5.74 -3.55
CA LEU A 104 -9.52 -5.15 -2.22
C LEU A 104 -9.96 -3.69 -2.29
N LEU A 105 -10.83 -3.27 -1.37
CA LEU A 105 -11.21 -1.87 -1.19
C LEU A 105 -10.36 -1.21 -0.09
N ASP A 106 -10.27 0.11 -0.12
CA ASP A 106 -9.67 0.87 0.97
C ASP A 106 -10.73 1.14 2.05
N LEU A 107 -10.51 0.62 3.26
CA LEU A 107 -11.36 0.85 4.43
C LEU A 107 -10.72 1.92 5.31
N VAL A 108 -11.47 2.99 5.60
CA VAL A 108 -11.04 4.09 6.47
C VAL A 108 -11.78 4.00 7.81
N PRO A 109 -11.30 3.24 8.80
CA PRO A 109 -12.06 2.99 10.01
C PRO A 109 -11.86 4.05 11.11
N GLY A 110 -10.81 4.87 11.02
CA GLY A 110 -10.40 5.77 12.11
C GLY A 110 -11.18 7.10 12.16
N HIS A 111 -11.80 7.51 11.06
CA HIS A 111 -12.50 8.80 10.94
C HIS A 111 -13.50 8.78 9.78
N THR A 112 -14.29 9.83 9.68
CA THR A 112 -15.13 10.11 8.51
C THR A 112 -14.92 11.55 8.05
N SER A 113 -15.56 11.94 6.96
CA SER A 113 -15.78 13.36 6.67
C SER A 113 -16.64 14.02 7.76
N GLU A 114 -16.41 15.30 8.01
CA GLU A 114 -17.34 16.13 8.78
C GLU A 114 -18.73 16.21 8.14
N GLU A 115 -18.86 15.89 6.85
CA GLU A 115 -20.13 15.85 6.11
C GLU A 115 -20.86 14.50 6.26
N HIS A 116 -20.27 13.50 6.92
CA HIS A 116 -20.91 12.19 7.13
C HIS A 116 -22.17 12.33 7.99
N ALA A 117 -23.25 11.63 7.61
CA ALA A 117 -24.52 11.69 8.33
C ALA A 117 -24.38 11.35 9.82
N TRP A 118 -23.54 10.38 10.17
CA TRP A 118 -23.26 10.02 11.58
C TRP A 118 -22.66 11.20 12.35
N PHE A 119 -21.73 11.94 11.73
CA PHE A 119 -21.09 13.08 12.38
C PHE A 119 -22.07 14.23 12.54
N GLN A 120 -22.86 14.54 11.50
CA GLN A 120 -23.87 15.60 11.54
C GLN A 120 -24.92 15.35 12.63
N GLN A 121 -25.30 14.08 12.87
CA GLN A 121 -26.17 13.70 13.98
C GLN A 121 -25.43 13.76 15.34
N SER A 122 -24.19 13.32 15.41
CA SER A 122 -23.37 13.38 16.62
C SER A 122 -23.13 14.83 17.10
N ALA A 123 -23.08 15.77 16.16
CA ALA A 123 -22.83 17.19 16.41
C ALA A 123 -24.10 17.96 16.91
N GLN A 124 -25.26 17.31 16.97
CA GLN A 124 -26.49 17.93 17.50
C GLN A 124 -26.40 18.12 19.01
N PRO A 125 -27.01 19.18 19.57
CA PRO A 125 -27.00 19.44 21.02
C PRO A 125 -27.77 18.38 21.80
N GLU A 126 -28.84 17.84 21.22
CA GLU A 126 -29.67 16.82 21.87
C GLU A 126 -29.07 15.42 21.73
N PRO A 127 -29.00 14.65 22.81
CA PRO A 127 -28.50 13.26 22.76
C PRO A 127 -29.28 12.39 21.78
N ASN A 128 -28.56 11.63 20.96
CA ASN A 128 -29.11 10.69 19.99
C ASN A 128 -28.21 9.45 19.87
N GLU A 129 -28.58 8.47 19.05
CA GLU A 129 -27.85 7.22 18.87
C GLU A 129 -26.43 7.39 18.33
N PHE A 130 -26.12 8.53 17.71
CA PHE A 130 -24.79 8.84 17.17
C PHE A 130 -23.96 9.74 18.09
N SER A 131 -24.50 10.21 19.23
CA SER A 131 -23.80 11.14 20.12
C SER A 131 -22.41 10.64 20.54
N ASP A 132 -22.25 9.34 20.76
CA ASP A 132 -21.02 8.70 21.18
C ASP A 132 -20.27 7.97 20.06
N ARG A 133 -20.72 8.12 18.80
CA ARG A 133 -20.05 7.55 17.62
C ARG A 133 -18.71 8.22 17.34
N TYR A 134 -18.57 9.48 17.75
CA TYR A 134 -17.36 10.30 17.64
C TYR A 134 -16.87 10.71 19.02
N ILE A 135 -15.62 11.13 19.10
CA ILE A 135 -15.02 11.54 20.37
C ILE A 135 -15.29 13.03 20.60
N TRP A 136 -16.09 13.33 21.60
CA TRP A 136 -16.39 14.69 22.05
C TRP A 136 -15.96 14.88 23.50
N THR A 137 -15.50 16.10 23.82
CA THR A 137 -15.28 16.55 25.19
C THR A 137 -16.58 17.05 25.83
N GLU A 138 -16.59 17.30 27.15
CA GLU A 138 -17.78 17.81 27.85
C GLU A 138 -18.06 19.28 27.57
N HIS A 139 -17.02 20.08 27.25
CA HIS A 139 -17.13 21.53 27.12
C HIS A 139 -16.36 22.04 25.91
N ALA A 140 -16.90 23.10 25.27
CA ALA A 140 -16.27 23.78 24.14
C ALA A 140 -14.90 24.43 24.46
N PHE A 141 -14.56 24.57 25.75
CA PHE A 141 -13.26 25.09 26.20
C PHE A 141 -12.28 23.98 26.63
N ASP A 142 -12.63 22.71 26.47
CA ASP A 142 -11.73 21.60 26.75
C ASP A 142 -10.67 21.49 25.63
N ASN A 143 -9.41 21.25 26.02
CA ASN A 143 -8.27 21.22 25.12
C ASN A 143 -7.99 19.84 24.50
N GLY A 144 -8.97 18.92 24.51
CA GLY A 144 -8.81 17.57 23.92
C GLY A 144 -7.79 16.66 24.61
N ALA A 145 -7.31 17.05 25.81
CA ALA A 145 -6.32 16.28 26.60
C ALA A 145 -5.02 15.95 25.83
N GLY A 146 -4.59 16.78 24.89
CA GLY A 146 -3.40 16.58 24.07
C GLY A 146 -3.64 15.99 22.69
N LEU A 147 -4.89 15.59 22.39
CA LEU A 147 -5.28 15.19 21.03
C LEU A 147 -5.62 16.43 20.19
N PRO A 148 -5.43 16.39 18.86
CA PRO A 148 -5.88 17.44 17.96
C PRO A 148 -7.42 17.57 18.04
N PHE A 149 -7.93 18.78 18.04
CA PHE A 149 -9.37 19.02 18.26
C PHE A 149 -9.85 20.29 17.57
N ILE A 150 -11.16 20.36 17.36
CA ILE A 150 -11.89 21.57 16.94
C ILE A 150 -12.99 21.86 17.95
N GLY A 151 -13.15 23.13 18.29
CA GLY A 151 -14.20 23.59 19.19
C GLY A 151 -15.00 24.77 18.64
N GLY A 152 -16.27 24.89 19.04
CA GLY A 152 -17.12 26.04 18.71
C GLY A 152 -17.66 26.11 17.29
N GLU A 153 -17.59 25.03 16.50
CA GLU A 153 -18.13 24.99 15.14
C GLU A 153 -19.57 24.45 15.05
N TYR A 154 -20.03 23.74 16.10
CA TYR A 154 -21.34 23.08 16.11
C TYR A 154 -22.14 23.46 17.36
N ASP A 155 -23.45 23.25 17.33
CA ASP A 155 -24.36 23.57 18.44
C ASP A 155 -24.16 22.69 19.67
N ARG A 156 -23.51 21.52 19.53
CA ARG A 156 -23.14 20.66 20.65
C ARG A 156 -22.10 21.35 21.53
N ASN A 157 -22.36 21.40 22.84
CA ASN A 157 -21.40 21.91 23.81
C ASN A 157 -20.25 20.92 24.00
N GLY A 158 -19.16 21.12 23.27
CA GLY A 158 -17.98 20.25 23.33
C GLY A 158 -16.99 20.61 22.24
N THR A 159 -15.81 20.03 22.32
CA THR A 159 -14.86 19.97 21.20
C THR A 159 -14.85 18.54 20.65
N TYR A 160 -14.69 18.37 19.33
CA TYR A 160 -14.50 17.04 18.76
C TYR A 160 -13.05 16.79 18.44
N ILE A 161 -12.64 15.53 18.62
CA ILE A 161 -11.27 15.09 18.36
C ILE A 161 -11.11 14.78 16.87
N LEU A 162 -9.95 15.13 16.33
CA LEU A 162 -9.56 14.83 14.95
C LEU A 162 -8.70 13.57 14.90
N ASN A 163 -8.80 12.84 13.79
CA ASN A 163 -7.87 11.74 13.54
C ASN A 163 -6.68 12.20 12.69
N PHE A 164 -6.94 12.97 11.62
CA PHE A 164 -5.89 13.45 10.72
C PHE A 164 -6.11 14.93 10.34
N PHE A 165 -6.89 15.26 9.32
CA PHE A 165 -7.18 16.66 8.95
C PHE A 165 -8.35 17.26 9.73
N LYS A 166 -8.49 18.60 9.65
CA LYS A 166 -9.60 19.33 10.28
C LYS A 166 -10.98 18.76 9.94
N SER A 167 -11.17 18.33 8.70
CA SER A 167 -12.42 17.79 8.18
C SER A 167 -12.65 16.30 8.51
N GLN A 168 -11.79 15.70 9.35
CA GLN A 168 -11.80 14.26 9.64
C GLN A 168 -11.98 13.99 11.15
N PRO A 169 -13.23 14.14 11.67
CA PRO A 169 -13.54 13.82 13.06
C PRO A 169 -13.30 12.34 13.36
N ALA A 170 -12.66 12.08 14.49
CA ALA A 170 -12.29 10.73 14.92
C ALA A 170 -13.50 9.92 15.34
N LEU A 171 -13.68 8.74 14.77
CA LEU A 171 -14.60 7.72 15.26
C LEU A 171 -14.17 7.22 16.65
N ASN A 172 -15.13 6.92 17.50
CA ASN A 172 -14.88 6.55 18.87
C ASN A 172 -14.75 5.03 19.05
N TYR A 173 -13.53 4.56 19.18
CA TYR A 173 -13.20 3.18 19.59
C TYR A 173 -12.78 3.10 21.06
N GLY A 174 -12.87 4.21 21.79
CA GLY A 174 -12.53 4.31 23.20
C GLY A 174 -11.07 4.68 23.48
N PHE A 175 -10.76 4.66 24.76
CA PHE A 175 -9.47 5.02 25.32
C PHE A 175 -8.94 3.90 26.20
N HIS A 176 -7.68 3.53 26.04
CA HIS A 176 -7.01 2.59 26.94
C HIS A 176 -6.73 3.27 28.29
N GLN A 177 -5.99 4.39 28.29
CA GLN A 177 -5.81 5.21 29.49
C GLN A 177 -6.86 6.33 29.51
N ARG A 178 -7.53 6.49 30.64
CA ARG A 178 -8.63 7.43 30.82
C ARG A 178 -8.37 8.34 32.02
N ASN A 179 -8.24 9.62 31.76
CA ASN A 179 -7.99 10.63 32.79
C ASN A 179 -8.98 11.82 32.72
N ARG A 180 -10.03 11.68 31.89
CA ARG A 180 -11.13 12.64 31.73
C ARG A 180 -12.47 11.91 31.72
N PRO A 181 -13.56 12.52 32.24
CA PRO A 181 -14.89 11.90 32.28
C PRO A 181 -15.45 11.51 30.92
N TRP A 182 -15.14 12.29 29.85
CA TRP A 182 -15.62 12.05 28.48
C TRP A 182 -14.88 10.92 27.76
N GLN A 183 -13.77 10.42 28.30
CA GLN A 183 -13.01 9.33 27.70
C GLN A 183 -13.68 7.98 28.02
N GLN A 184 -14.30 7.39 27.03
CA GLN A 184 -14.99 6.10 27.18
C GLN A 184 -14.03 4.92 27.13
N SER A 185 -14.35 3.84 27.83
CA SER A 185 -13.67 2.55 27.66
C SER A 185 -13.95 1.98 26.27
N PRO A 186 -13.03 1.20 25.68
CA PRO A 186 -13.33 0.46 24.45
C PRO A 186 -14.59 -0.41 24.54
N ASP A 187 -14.97 -0.88 25.72
CA ASP A 187 -16.16 -1.71 25.94
C ASP A 187 -17.42 -0.90 26.29
N ALA A 188 -17.35 0.42 26.26
CA ALA A 188 -18.54 1.26 26.48
C ALA A 188 -19.51 1.18 25.29
N PRO A 189 -20.81 1.49 25.49
CA PRO A 189 -21.82 1.38 24.42
C PRO A 189 -21.49 2.13 23.13
N GLY A 190 -20.94 3.34 23.22
CA GLY A 190 -20.55 4.15 22.06
C GLY A 190 -19.47 3.48 21.19
N PRO A 191 -18.28 3.15 21.75
CA PRO A 191 -17.25 2.39 21.04
C PRO A 191 -17.73 1.04 20.50
N MET A 192 -18.54 0.30 21.24
CA MET A 192 -19.12 -0.97 20.79
C MET A 192 -20.06 -0.77 19.59
N ALA A 193 -20.87 0.29 19.57
CA ALA A 193 -21.73 0.64 18.45
C ALA A 193 -20.90 1.07 17.21
N THR A 194 -19.77 1.73 17.41
CA THR A 194 -18.84 2.08 16.34
C THR A 194 -18.23 0.83 15.68
N ARG A 195 -17.75 -0.14 16.49
CA ARG A 195 -17.25 -1.43 15.99
C ARG A 195 -18.33 -2.16 15.19
N GLN A 196 -19.58 -2.23 15.72
CA GLN A 196 -20.68 -2.89 15.02
C GLN A 196 -20.93 -2.26 13.65
N ALA A 197 -20.97 -0.92 13.58
CA ALA A 197 -21.18 -0.21 12.32
C ALA A 197 -20.07 -0.51 11.30
N MET A 198 -18.81 -0.53 11.74
CA MET A 198 -17.68 -0.83 10.85
C MET A 198 -17.70 -2.29 10.36
N VAL A 199 -18.09 -3.24 11.21
CA VAL A 199 -18.31 -4.65 10.82
C VAL A 199 -19.40 -4.75 9.76
N GLU A 200 -20.50 -4.00 9.88
CA GLU A 200 -21.56 -4.00 8.86
C GLU A 200 -21.10 -3.36 7.55
N VAL A 201 -20.29 -2.31 7.60
CA VAL A 201 -19.66 -1.74 6.39
C VAL A 201 -18.82 -2.81 5.67
N MET A 202 -17.96 -3.53 6.39
CA MET A 202 -17.13 -4.59 5.78
C MET A 202 -18.02 -5.69 5.16
N LYS A 203 -19.03 -6.16 5.89
CA LYS A 203 -19.93 -7.21 5.38
C LYS A 203 -20.69 -6.79 4.13
N HIS A 204 -21.14 -5.54 4.06
CA HIS A 204 -21.86 -5.01 2.90
C HIS A 204 -21.04 -5.16 1.60
N TRP A 205 -19.77 -4.75 1.61
CA TRP A 205 -18.93 -4.83 0.42
C TRP A 205 -18.47 -6.26 0.09
N LEU A 206 -18.30 -7.11 1.11
CA LEU A 206 -18.02 -8.53 0.91
C LEU A 206 -19.22 -9.27 0.31
N GLU A 207 -20.45 -8.89 0.69
CA GLU A 207 -21.69 -9.44 0.09
C GLU A 207 -21.81 -9.08 -1.40
N LEU A 208 -21.27 -7.92 -1.81
CA LEU A 208 -21.21 -7.49 -3.22
C LEU A 208 -20.05 -8.14 -3.99
N GLY A 209 -19.28 -9.02 -3.37
CA GLY A 209 -18.27 -9.85 -4.01
C GLY A 209 -16.83 -9.37 -3.88
N CYS A 210 -16.54 -8.26 -3.18
CA CYS A 210 -15.17 -7.86 -2.87
C CYS A 210 -14.47 -8.92 -2.03
N ASP A 211 -13.14 -9.07 -2.21
CA ASP A 211 -12.36 -10.12 -1.54
C ASP A 211 -11.80 -9.68 -0.19
N GLY A 212 -11.78 -8.38 0.08
CA GLY A 212 -11.25 -7.86 1.34
C GLY A 212 -10.92 -6.38 1.31
N PHE A 213 -10.02 -5.98 2.23
CA PHE A 213 -9.72 -4.58 2.46
C PHE A 213 -8.24 -4.33 2.72
N ARG A 214 -7.74 -3.21 2.19
CA ARG A 214 -6.63 -2.49 2.79
C ARG A 214 -7.20 -1.55 3.84
N VAL A 215 -6.64 -1.55 5.02
CA VAL A 215 -7.16 -0.81 6.17
C VAL A 215 -6.27 0.37 6.51
N ASP A 216 -6.81 1.56 6.33
CA ASP A 216 -6.16 2.83 6.59
C ASP A 216 -5.87 3.04 8.08
N MET A 217 -4.64 3.48 8.42
CA MET A 217 -4.21 3.84 9.78
C MET A 217 -4.68 2.82 10.85
N ALA A 218 -4.52 1.54 10.58
CA ALA A 218 -5.06 0.45 11.39
C ALA A 218 -4.58 0.46 12.86
N ASP A 219 -3.40 1.04 13.14
CA ASP A 219 -2.78 1.13 14.47
C ASP A 219 -3.39 2.20 15.39
N SER A 220 -4.30 3.06 14.89
CA SER A 220 -4.67 4.33 15.53
C SER A 220 -6.08 4.36 16.17
N LEU A 221 -6.81 3.22 16.21
CA LEU A 221 -8.22 3.20 16.59
C LEU A 221 -8.46 3.61 18.05
N VAL A 222 -7.84 2.91 19.00
CA VAL A 222 -7.99 3.23 20.43
C VAL A 222 -7.02 4.34 20.81
N LYS A 223 -7.54 5.36 21.50
CA LYS A 223 -6.69 6.50 21.89
C LYS A 223 -5.98 6.22 23.22
N PHE A 224 -4.80 6.84 23.42
CA PHE A 224 -3.92 6.65 24.58
C PHE A 224 -3.64 5.18 24.88
N ASP A 225 -3.45 4.40 23.82
CA ASP A 225 -3.09 2.99 23.92
C ASP A 225 -1.63 2.81 24.38
N THR A 226 -1.28 1.60 24.74
CA THR A 226 0.11 1.21 25.05
C THR A 226 0.97 1.27 23.79
N GLU A 227 2.28 1.22 23.98
CA GLU A 227 3.24 1.14 22.85
C GLU A 227 2.98 -0.11 21.99
N ASP A 228 2.64 -1.24 22.63
CA ASP A 228 2.31 -2.52 21.97
C ASP A 228 0.87 -2.56 21.45
N LYS A 229 0.10 -1.46 21.53
CA LYS A 229 -1.24 -1.33 20.93
C LYS A 229 -2.28 -2.38 21.38
N GLN A 230 -2.18 -2.89 22.60
CA GLN A 230 -2.99 -4.03 23.07
C GLN A 230 -4.50 -3.80 23.02
N ALA A 231 -4.96 -2.58 23.27
CA ALA A 231 -6.38 -2.27 23.17
C ALA A 231 -6.87 -2.17 21.71
N THR A 232 -6.05 -1.62 20.81
CA THR A 232 -6.33 -1.59 19.36
C THR A 232 -6.32 -3.00 18.77
N ILE A 233 -5.37 -3.85 19.17
CA ILE A 233 -5.32 -5.27 18.80
C ILE A 233 -6.61 -5.98 19.22
N ALA A 234 -7.05 -5.83 20.47
CA ALA A 234 -8.28 -6.45 20.94
C ALA A 234 -9.53 -5.98 20.17
N VAL A 235 -9.59 -4.69 19.81
CA VAL A 235 -10.67 -4.14 18.96
C VAL A 235 -10.68 -4.79 17.58
N TRP A 236 -9.52 -4.95 16.95
CA TRP A 236 -9.42 -5.62 15.66
C TRP A 236 -9.76 -7.10 15.74
N GLN A 237 -9.27 -7.82 16.74
CA GLN A 237 -9.60 -9.24 16.95
C GLN A 237 -11.12 -9.45 17.06
N ASP A 238 -11.84 -8.58 17.77
CA ASP A 238 -13.31 -8.60 17.84
C ASP A 238 -13.95 -8.38 16.46
N MET A 239 -13.58 -7.28 15.78
CA MET A 239 -14.17 -6.93 14.48
C MET A 239 -13.87 -7.99 13.41
N ILE A 240 -12.60 -8.39 13.27
CA ILE A 240 -12.15 -9.39 12.30
C ILE A 240 -12.79 -10.74 12.57
N GLY A 241 -12.86 -11.17 13.85
CA GLY A 241 -13.50 -12.41 14.24
C GLY A 241 -14.97 -12.47 13.81
N ARG A 242 -15.70 -11.35 13.96
CA ARG A 242 -17.10 -11.23 13.56
C ARG A 242 -17.31 -11.20 12.05
N VAL A 243 -16.37 -10.64 11.30
CA VAL A 243 -16.40 -10.67 9.82
C VAL A 243 -16.07 -12.07 9.32
N ARG A 244 -14.98 -12.70 9.83
CA ARG A 244 -14.55 -14.05 9.42
C ARG A 244 -15.55 -15.15 9.79
N ALA A 245 -16.38 -14.95 10.80
CA ALA A 245 -17.46 -15.87 11.11
C ALA A 245 -18.47 -16.04 9.95
N VAL A 246 -18.58 -15.05 9.05
CA VAL A 246 -19.47 -15.06 7.88
C VAL A 246 -18.67 -15.17 6.58
N TYR A 247 -17.53 -14.48 6.50
CA TYR A 247 -16.64 -14.42 5.32
C TYR A 247 -15.24 -14.94 5.69
N PRO A 248 -15.05 -16.27 5.83
CA PRO A 248 -13.80 -16.86 6.35
C PRO A 248 -12.57 -16.55 5.47
N ASN A 249 -12.77 -16.28 4.19
CA ASN A 249 -11.69 -16.02 3.24
C ASN A 249 -11.43 -14.52 3.01
N VAL A 250 -11.98 -13.62 3.83
CA VAL A 250 -11.70 -12.18 3.72
C VAL A 250 -10.21 -11.91 3.86
N ILE A 251 -9.67 -11.10 2.94
CA ILE A 251 -8.27 -10.67 2.93
C ILE A 251 -8.16 -9.31 3.60
N LEU A 252 -7.28 -9.19 4.60
CA LEU A 252 -7.09 -7.96 5.35
C LEU A 252 -5.61 -7.56 5.33
N VAL A 253 -5.35 -6.39 4.74
CA VAL A 253 -4.01 -5.79 4.67
C VAL A 253 -4.01 -4.53 5.54
N SER A 254 -3.17 -4.47 6.55
CA SER A 254 -3.07 -3.28 7.41
C SER A 254 -2.10 -2.24 6.85
N GLU A 255 -2.42 -0.98 7.09
CA GLU A 255 -1.43 0.08 7.12
C GLU A 255 -1.00 0.29 8.57
N TRP A 256 0.02 -0.46 9.00
CA TRP A 256 0.54 -0.43 10.37
C TRP A 256 2.06 -0.26 10.41
N GLY A 257 2.79 -0.97 9.53
CA GLY A 257 4.25 -0.95 9.48
C GLY A 257 4.92 -1.72 10.63
N LYS A 258 4.15 -2.54 11.38
CA LYS A 258 4.61 -3.42 12.45
C LYS A 258 3.93 -4.78 12.30
N PRO A 259 4.48 -5.70 11.49
CA PRO A 259 3.82 -6.94 11.11
C PRO A 259 3.51 -7.83 12.32
N GLU A 260 4.33 -7.84 13.35
CA GLU A 260 4.08 -8.60 14.58
C GLU A 260 2.73 -8.20 15.21
N LEU A 261 2.51 -6.89 15.41
CA LEU A 261 1.28 -6.37 16.03
C LEU A 261 0.09 -6.51 15.09
N ALA A 262 0.29 -6.28 13.80
CA ALA A 262 -0.76 -6.42 12.79
C ALA A 262 -1.28 -7.87 12.70
N HIS A 263 -0.39 -8.85 12.72
CA HIS A 263 -0.77 -10.26 12.73
C HIS A 263 -1.42 -10.68 14.06
N GLU A 264 -0.94 -10.17 15.20
CA GLU A 264 -1.60 -10.37 16.49
C GLU A 264 -3.03 -9.82 16.46
N ALA A 265 -3.25 -8.69 15.81
CA ALA A 265 -4.57 -8.09 15.62
C ALA A 265 -5.47 -8.90 14.66
N GLY A 266 -4.91 -9.83 13.88
CA GLY A 266 -5.63 -10.72 12.98
C GLY A 266 -5.53 -10.35 11.49
N PHE A 267 -4.71 -9.40 11.10
CA PHE A 267 -4.47 -9.08 9.68
C PHE A 267 -3.67 -10.19 8.99
N ASP A 268 -3.88 -10.37 7.69
CA ASP A 268 -3.20 -11.38 6.88
C ASP A 268 -1.85 -10.87 6.36
N MET A 269 -1.75 -9.57 6.13
CA MET A 269 -0.57 -8.88 5.63
C MET A 269 -0.44 -7.49 6.25
N ASP A 270 0.79 -6.96 6.27
CA ASP A 270 1.08 -5.58 6.67
C ASP A 270 2.02 -4.93 5.65
N PHE A 271 1.90 -3.63 5.40
CA PHE A 271 2.78 -2.91 4.51
C PHE A 271 4.14 -2.59 5.14
N TYR A 272 5.20 -2.84 4.38
CA TYR A 272 6.53 -2.31 4.65
C TYR A 272 6.61 -0.89 4.11
N LEU A 273 6.22 0.06 4.97
CA LEU A 273 6.08 1.47 4.63
C LEU A 273 7.38 2.25 4.88
N ASP A 274 7.45 3.44 4.31
CA ASP A 274 8.55 4.40 4.53
C ASP A 274 8.42 5.10 5.90
N TRP A 275 8.50 4.31 6.96
CA TRP A 275 8.61 4.79 8.33
C TRP A 275 10.09 4.85 8.71
N GLY A 276 10.57 5.97 9.20
CA GLY A 276 11.99 6.34 9.29
C GLY A 276 12.93 5.43 10.10
N ASP A 277 12.45 4.30 10.65
CA ASP A 277 13.23 3.41 11.53
C ASP A 277 13.21 1.93 11.10
N ASN A 278 12.64 1.59 9.96
CA ASN A 278 12.52 0.20 9.50
C ASN A 278 13.41 -0.15 8.29
N GLY A 279 14.18 0.78 7.78
CA GLY A 279 15.12 0.57 6.68
C GLY A 279 14.52 0.64 5.28
N TYR A 280 13.20 0.78 5.12
CA TYR A 280 12.59 0.85 3.79
C TYR A 280 13.08 2.06 2.99
N HIS A 281 13.16 3.23 3.61
CA HIS A 281 13.65 4.45 2.97
C HIS A 281 15.08 4.31 2.43
N LEU A 282 15.92 3.52 3.11
CA LEU A 282 17.31 3.25 2.68
C LEU A 282 17.38 2.56 1.31
N LEU A 283 16.33 1.86 0.88
CA LEU A 283 16.34 1.17 -0.41
C LEU A 283 16.28 2.16 -1.58
N THR A 284 15.35 3.14 -1.53
CA THR A 284 15.03 3.96 -2.69
C THR A 284 14.70 5.43 -2.39
N ARG A 285 14.61 5.85 -1.11
CA ARG A 285 14.05 7.16 -0.73
C ARG A 285 14.83 7.88 0.39
N GLU A 286 16.15 7.66 0.44
CA GLU A 286 17.01 8.28 1.45
C GLU A 286 17.10 9.80 1.30
N SER A 287 17.03 10.35 0.09
CA SER A 287 16.96 11.80 -0.09
C SER A 287 15.56 12.35 0.21
N PRO A 288 15.45 13.42 1.01
CA PRO A 288 14.16 14.09 1.28
C PRO A 288 13.61 14.83 0.05
N ASP A 289 14.44 15.20 -0.95
CA ASP A 289 14.00 15.80 -2.20
C ASP A 289 13.76 14.70 -3.24
N PRO A 290 12.52 14.50 -3.71
CA PRO A 290 12.18 13.46 -4.68
C PRO A 290 12.83 13.66 -6.05
N LEU A 291 13.36 14.84 -6.34
CA LEU A 291 14.03 15.18 -7.61
C LEU A 291 15.57 15.17 -7.52
N ASP A 292 16.12 15.07 -6.30
CA ASP A 292 17.56 15.07 -6.09
C ASP A 292 18.15 13.68 -6.37
N ARG A 293 18.81 13.57 -7.52
CA ARG A 293 19.58 12.38 -7.91
C ARG A 293 21.04 12.44 -7.50
N THR A 294 21.53 13.60 -7.15
CA THR A 294 22.97 13.83 -6.93
C THR A 294 23.39 13.43 -5.53
N HIS A 295 22.54 13.68 -4.54
CA HIS A 295 22.83 13.44 -3.13
C HIS A 295 22.00 12.28 -2.56
N ASP A 296 21.29 11.53 -3.42
CA ASP A 296 20.52 10.38 -2.99
C ASP A 296 21.46 9.25 -2.53
N ARG A 297 21.36 8.88 -1.26
CA ARG A 297 22.15 7.82 -0.63
C ARG A 297 21.41 6.49 -0.59
N SER A 298 20.29 6.36 -1.29
CA SER A 298 19.54 5.12 -1.38
C SER A 298 20.42 3.96 -1.84
N PHE A 299 20.17 2.77 -1.30
CA PHE A 299 20.95 1.57 -1.65
C PHE A 299 20.90 1.27 -3.16
N PHE A 300 19.76 1.48 -3.81
CA PHE A 300 19.63 1.24 -5.26
C PHE A 300 20.15 2.39 -6.15
N ALA A 301 20.52 3.54 -5.59
CA ALA A 301 21.23 4.57 -6.36
C ALA A 301 22.68 4.13 -6.62
N GLN A 302 23.09 4.05 -7.89
CA GLN A 302 24.40 3.47 -8.28
C GLN A 302 25.62 4.21 -7.69
N HIS A 303 25.48 5.51 -7.45
CA HIS A 303 26.55 6.36 -6.91
C HIS A 303 26.58 6.38 -5.37
N SER A 304 25.60 5.75 -4.72
CA SER A 304 25.55 5.65 -3.25
C SER A 304 26.64 4.73 -2.72
N ASP A 305 27.10 5.01 -1.52
CA ASP A 305 28.03 4.18 -0.72
C ASP A 305 27.33 3.37 0.38
N THR A 306 26.00 3.52 0.52
CA THR A 306 25.18 2.84 1.53
C THR A 306 25.32 1.31 1.42
N PRO A 307 25.79 0.61 2.46
CA PRO A 307 26.00 -0.82 2.41
C PRO A 307 24.67 -1.59 2.54
N ALA A 308 24.62 -2.80 2.00
CA ALA A 308 23.45 -3.69 2.13
C ALA A 308 23.11 -4.02 3.60
N THR A 309 24.12 -4.05 4.46
CA THR A 309 23.95 -4.35 5.89
C THR A 309 23.04 -3.36 6.62
N ASP A 310 23.00 -2.09 6.21
CA ASP A 310 22.18 -1.07 6.86
C ASP A 310 20.67 -1.39 6.71
N PHE A 311 20.28 -1.86 5.53
CA PHE A 311 18.94 -2.38 5.29
C PHE A 311 18.70 -3.72 6.00
N ILE A 312 19.63 -4.68 5.87
CA ILE A 312 19.48 -6.05 6.39
C ILE A 312 19.22 -6.03 7.91
N VAL A 313 20.00 -5.25 8.67
CA VAL A 313 19.88 -5.15 10.13
C VAL A 313 18.50 -4.67 10.57
N GLN A 314 17.88 -3.77 9.81
CA GLN A 314 16.56 -3.23 10.14
C GLN A 314 15.43 -4.13 9.64
N TYR A 315 15.60 -4.78 8.48
CA TYR A 315 14.58 -5.62 7.87
C TYR A 315 14.48 -7.01 8.50
N GLU A 316 15.61 -7.65 8.81
CA GLU A 316 15.64 -9.05 9.27
C GLU A 316 14.80 -9.34 10.52
N PRO A 317 14.73 -8.47 11.54
CA PRO A 317 13.84 -8.67 12.68
C PRO A 317 12.35 -8.64 12.30
N LEU A 318 11.98 -7.86 11.28
CA LEU A 318 10.59 -7.58 10.95
C LEU A 318 9.92 -8.71 10.14
N TYR A 319 10.60 -9.21 9.09
CA TYR A 319 9.98 -10.18 8.16
C TYR A 319 9.63 -11.53 8.80
N ARG A 320 10.22 -11.84 9.97
CA ARG A 320 10.01 -13.11 10.69
C ARG A 320 8.66 -13.21 11.39
N HIS A 321 7.94 -12.10 11.52
CA HIS A 321 6.72 -12.01 12.32
C HIS A 321 5.42 -12.16 11.51
N GLY A 322 5.49 -12.24 10.18
CA GLY A 322 4.32 -12.40 9.35
C GLY A 322 4.55 -12.01 7.89
N LEU A 323 3.51 -12.06 7.06
CA LEU A 323 3.61 -11.64 5.67
C LEU A 323 3.73 -10.12 5.58
N PHE A 324 4.73 -9.69 4.84
CA PHE A 324 5.11 -8.30 4.64
C PHE A 324 4.93 -7.92 3.17
N ASN A 325 4.27 -6.81 2.91
CA ASN A 325 4.13 -6.28 1.55
C ASN A 325 5.26 -5.29 1.27
N ILE A 326 6.28 -5.69 0.51
CA ILE A 326 7.25 -4.74 -0.03
C ILE A 326 6.58 -4.01 -1.19
N ILE A 327 6.62 -2.68 -1.18
CA ILE A 327 5.95 -1.83 -2.16
C ILE A 327 6.95 -1.17 -3.11
N SER A 328 6.61 -0.99 -4.39
CA SER A 328 7.40 -0.14 -5.29
C SER A 328 7.28 1.33 -4.89
N GLY A 329 6.12 1.71 -4.46
CA GLY A 329 5.69 2.99 -3.95
C GLY A 329 4.22 2.92 -3.59
N ASN A 330 3.65 4.05 -3.20
CA ASN A 330 2.22 4.21 -3.00
C ASN A 330 1.79 5.65 -3.34
N HIS A 331 0.51 5.95 -3.16
CA HIS A 331 -0.08 7.26 -3.42
C HIS A 331 0.40 8.39 -2.50
N ASP A 332 1.13 8.06 -1.42
CA ASP A 332 1.65 9.01 -0.42
C ASP A 332 3.16 9.22 -0.52
N THR A 333 3.86 8.40 -1.30
CA THR A 333 5.32 8.52 -1.46
C THR A 333 5.67 9.04 -2.86
N PRO A 334 6.77 9.80 -3.02
CA PRO A 334 7.30 10.13 -4.33
C PRO A 334 7.64 8.86 -5.12
N ARG A 335 7.34 8.88 -6.44
CA ARG A 335 7.70 7.79 -7.35
C ARG A 335 9.21 7.55 -7.40
N LEU A 336 9.61 6.37 -7.80
CA LEU A 336 11.01 5.98 -7.97
C LEU A 336 11.72 6.83 -9.05
N ALA A 337 11.01 7.20 -10.10
CA ALA A 337 11.52 8.08 -11.15
C ALA A 337 11.12 9.55 -10.86
N PRO A 338 11.95 10.54 -11.20
CA PRO A 338 13.24 10.41 -11.87
C PRO A 338 14.42 10.13 -10.92
N ARG A 339 14.21 9.97 -9.63
CA ARG A 339 15.26 9.75 -8.61
C ARG A 339 16.21 8.61 -9.01
N LEU A 340 15.66 7.45 -9.38
CA LEU A 340 16.41 6.32 -9.89
C LEU A 340 16.34 6.25 -11.42
N THR A 341 17.45 5.91 -12.07
CA THR A 341 17.50 5.58 -13.50
C THR A 341 16.68 4.31 -13.80
N GLU A 342 16.42 4.04 -15.09
CA GLU A 342 15.73 2.79 -15.47
C GLU A 342 16.49 1.55 -15.01
N ALA A 343 17.82 1.52 -15.16
CA ALA A 343 18.64 0.39 -14.74
C ALA A 343 18.61 0.18 -13.22
N GLU A 344 18.63 1.24 -12.42
CA GLU A 344 18.49 1.19 -10.96
C GLU A 344 17.10 0.71 -10.54
N ARG A 345 16.03 1.18 -11.22
CA ARG A 345 14.67 0.67 -11.01
C ARG A 345 14.54 -0.80 -11.38
N MET A 346 15.17 -1.24 -12.46
CA MET A 346 15.20 -2.66 -12.83
C MET A 346 15.86 -3.51 -11.74
N ALA A 347 16.96 -3.06 -11.15
CA ALA A 347 17.60 -3.75 -10.02
C ALA A 347 16.70 -3.78 -8.76
N PHE A 348 15.99 -2.68 -8.49
CA PHE A 348 15.02 -2.64 -7.39
C PHE A 348 13.81 -3.56 -7.64
N PHE A 349 13.23 -3.60 -8.84
CA PHE A 349 12.14 -4.53 -9.17
C PHE A 349 12.58 -6.00 -9.11
N PHE A 350 13.85 -6.26 -9.44
CA PHE A 350 14.45 -7.59 -9.26
C PHE A 350 14.44 -7.99 -7.78
N PHE A 351 14.83 -7.09 -6.88
CA PHE A 351 14.72 -7.26 -5.44
C PHE A 351 13.25 -7.42 -5.00
N LEU A 352 12.37 -6.48 -5.35
CA LEU A 352 10.96 -6.46 -4.98
C LEU A 352 10.26 -7.80 -5.27
N LEU A 353 10.52 -8.37 -6.45
CA LEU A 353 9.84 -9.59 -6.93
C LEU A 353 10.53 -10.90 -6.52
N THR A 354 11.70 -10.84 -5.86
CA THR A 354 12.40 -12.03 -5.35
C THR A 354 12.43 -12.12 -3.82
N MET A 355 12.09 -11.04 -3.11
CA MET A 355 11.98 -11.04 -1.65
C MET A 355 10.73 -11.79 -1.16
N PRO A 356 10.70 -12.26 0.12
CA PRO A 356 9.50 -12.86 0.72
C PRO A 356 8.36 -11.83 0.86
N GLY A 357 7.17 -12.32 1.21
CA GLY A 357 5.96 -11.52 1.32
C GLY A 357 5.23 -11.36 -0.02
N VAL A 358 4.17 -10.57 -0.05
CA VAL A 358 3.38 -10.28 -1.25
C VAL A 358 3.86 -8.95 -1.86
N PRO A 359 4.54 -8.97 -3.02
CA PRO A 359 5.02 -7.74 -3.63
C PRO A 359 3.85 -6.87 -4.08
N THR A 360 3.98 -5.57 -3.86
CA THR A 360 2.96 -4.58 -4.22
C THR A 360 3.54 -3.59 -5.22
N ILE A 361 2.88 -3.43 -6.36
CA ILE A 361 3.26 -2.49 -7.41
C ILE A 361 2.26 -1.34 -7.42
N TYR A 362 2.73 -0.12 -7.28
CA TYR A 362 1.92 1.08 -7.46
C TYR A 362 1.78 1.40 -8.95
N TYR A 363 0.55 1.66 -9.42
CA TYR A 363 0.27 1.87 -10.85
C TYR A 363 1.25 2.85 -11.50
N GLY A 364 1.78 2.45 -12.65
CA GLY A 364 2.73 3.25 -13.44
C GLY A 364 4.19 3.12 -13.00
N ASP A 365 4.51 2.55 -11.83
CA ASP A 365 5.90 2.30 -11.45
C ASP A 365 6.54 1.23 -12.35
N GLU A 366 5.76 0.25 -12.83
CA GLU A 366 6.20 -0.80 -13.76
C GLU A 366 6.59 -0.29 -15.14
N ILE A 367 6.09 0.89 -15.53
CA ILE A 367 6.52 1.57 -16.76
C ILE A 367 7.52 2.69 -16.49
N GLY A 368 7.79 3.01 -15.21
CA GLY A 368 8.72 4.03 -14.79
C GLY A 368 8.16 5.46 -14.88
N MET A 369 6.86 5.66 -14.63
CA MET A 369 6.27 6.99 -14.52
C MET A 369 7.02 7.86 -13.51
N GLU A 370 7.19 9.14 -13.87
CA GLU A 370 7.96 10.06 -13.06
C GLU A 370 7.11 10.80 -12.03
N TYR A 371 7.71 11.08 -10.86
CA TYR A 371 7.19 12.08 -9.94
C TYR A 371 7.32 13.47 -10.58
N VAL A 372 6.27 14.28 -10.51
CA VAL A 372 6.28 15.66 -10.96
C VAL A 372 5.85 16.60 -9.84
N LYS A 373 6.53 17.75 -9.72
CA LYS A 373 6.21 18.74 -8.70
C LYS A 373 5.04 19.60 -9.18
N ILE A 374 3.85 19.30 -8.70
CA ILE A 374 2.62 20.03 -9.00
C ILE A 374 1.95 20.50 -7.71
N PRO A 375 1.16 21.60 -7.76
CA PRO A 375 0.37 22.03 -6.62
C PRO A 375 -0.60 20.95 -6.17
N THR A 376 -0.76 20.81 -4.85
CA THR A 376 -1.74 19.86 -4.31
C THR A 376 -3.17 20.34 -4.56
N LYS A 377 -4.06 19.37 -4.81
CA LYS A 377 -5.52 19.56 -4.85
C LYS A 377 -6.22 18.76 -3.74
N GLU A 378 -5.49 17.87 -3.07
CA GLU A 378 -6.05 16.81 -2.22
C GLU A 378 -5.29 16.74 -0.90
N GLY A 379 -5.62 17.63 0.02
CA GLY A 379 -4.89 17.76 1.27
C GLY A 379 -3.43 18.21 1.08
N GLY A 380 -2.73 18.51 2.12
CA GLY A 380 -1.36 19.01 2.08
C GLY A 380 -0.34 17.99 1.53
N TYR A 381 0.94 18.44 1.46
CA TYR A 381 2.11 17.62 1.14
C TYR A 381 2.44 17.46 -0.35
N ILE A 382 3.63 16.91 -0.60
CA ILE A 382 4.24 16.75 -1.94
C ILE A 382 3.71 15.52 -2.70
N ARG A 383 2.74 14.80 -2.16
CA ARG A 383 2.26 13.50 -2.67
C ARG A 383 1.46 13.57 -3.98
N THR A 384 0.83 14.71 -4.30
CA THR A 384 0.01 14.86 -5.52
C THR A 384 0.78 14.53 -6.80
N GLY A 385 2.09 14.82 -6.84
CA GLY A 385 2.95 14.52 -8.00
C GLY A 385 3.16 13.02 -8.28
N SER A 386 2.80 12.14 -7.36
CA SER A 386 2.80 10.68 -7.54
C SER A 386 1.47 10.14 -8.09
N ARG A 387 0.43 10.98 -8.15
CA ARG A 387 -0.95 10.60 -8.47
C ARG A 387 -1.40 11.00 -9.88
N THR A 388 -0.43 11.31 -10.76
CA THR A 388 -0.68 11.72 -12.15
C THR A 388 -1.32 10.58 -12.96
N PRO A 389 -2.09 10.91 -14.03
CA PRO A 389 -2.75 9.93 -14.88
C PRO A 389 -1.82 8.86 -15.47
N MET A 390 -2.27 7.61 -15.46
CA MET A 390 -1.59 6.48 -16.09
C MET A 390 -1.41 6.71 -17.59
N GLN A 391 -0.27 6.30 -18.13
CA GLN A 391 0.13 6.55 -19.51
C GLN A 391 0.07 5.26 -20.33
N TRP A 392 -1.06 5.08 -21.05
CA TRP A 392 -1.38 3.88 -21.80
C TRP A 392 -0.80 3.89 -23.20
N ASP A 393 -1.05 4.95 -23.98
CA ASP A 393 -0.71 5.06 -25.40
C ASP A 393 -0.27 6.49 -25.73
N SER A 394 1.02 6.66 -25.99
CA SER A 394 1.63 7.95 -26.31
C SER A 394 1.13 8.58 -27.61
N THR A 395 0.43 7.83 -28.44
CA THR A 395 -0.14 8.31 -29.72
C THR A 395 -1.53 8.91 -29.55
N GLN A 396 -2.17 8.66 -28.39
CA GLN A 396 -3.52 9.12 -28.07
C GLN A 396 -3.50 10.41 -27.23
N PRO A 397 -4.56 11.23 -27.27
CA PRO A 397 -4.72 12.35 -26.34
C PRO A 397 -4.56 11.90 -24.89
N ASN A 398 -3.92 12.73 -24.06
CA ASN A 398 -3.69 12.45 -22.64
C ASN A 398 -3.06 11.06 -22.39
N TYR A 399 -2.22 10.59 -23.32
CA TYR A 399 -1.62 9.26 -23.28
C TYR A 399 -2.65 8.12 -23.20
N GLY A 400 -3.84 8.29 -23.76
CA GLY A 400 -4.91 7.28 -23.72
C GLY A 400 -5.57 7.09 -22.35
N PHE A 401 -5.27 7.98 -21.39
CA PHE A 401 -5.96 8.02 -20.11
C PHE A 401 -7.41 8.51 -20.25
N SER A 402 -7.63 9.57 -21.02
CA SER A 402 -8.91 10.27 -21.18
C SER A 402 -9.03 10.89 -22.56
N THR A 403 -10.27 10.99 -23.05
CA THR A 403 -10.63 11.75 -24.27
C THR A 403 -10.98 13.21 -23.97
N ALA A 404 -10.99 13.63 -22.69
CA ALA A 404 -11.22 15.00 -22.27
C ALA A 404 -10.18 15.97 -22.86
N ALA A 405 -10.52 17.25 -22.91
CA ALA A 405 -9.54 18.29 -23.20
C ALA A 405 -8.46 18.31 -22.08
N PRO A 406 -7.16 18.54 -22.39
CA PRO A 406 -6.10 18.49 -21.37
C PRO A 406 -6.33 19.41 -20.16
N GLU A 407 -6.98 20.56 -20.37
CA GLU A 407 -7.34 21.51 -19.31
C GLU A 407 -8.49 21.03 -18.41
N SER A 408 -9.24 20.03 -18.85
CA SER A 408 -10.34 19.42 -18.08
C SER A 408 -9.87 18.26 -17.22
N LEU A 409 -8.63 17.79 -17.38
CA LEU A 409 -8.09 16.72 -16.55
C LEU A 409 -8.02 17.16 -15.08
N TYR A 410 -8.41 16.28 -14.19
CA TYR A 410 -8.28 16.52 -12.75
C TYR A 410 -6.82 16.74 -12.34
N LEU A 411 -5.90 15.91 -12.82
CA LEU A 411 -4.46 16.09 -12.72
C LEU A 411 -3.83 16.02 -14.12
N PRO A 412 -2.75 16.78 -14.38
CA PRO A 412 -2.08 16.74 -15.67
C PRO A 412 -1.33 15.41 -15.86
N VAL A 413 -1.19 14.95 -17.10
CA VAL A 413 -0.28 13.84 -17.43
C VAL A 413 1.17 14.27 -17.18
N SER A 414 1.99 13.35 -16.67
CA SER A 414 3.40 13.63 -16.37
C SER A 414 4.29 13.69 -17.64
N GLY A 415 3.86 13.00 -18.72
CA GLY A 415 4.70 12.78 -19.89
C GLY A 415 5.76 11.69 -19.67
N GLY A 416 6.48 11.31 -20.70
CA GLY A 416 7.55 10.31 -20.62
C GLY A 416 7.10 8.89 -20.98
N PRO A 417 7.44 7.86 -20.18
CA PRO A 417 7.19 6.46 -20.52
C PRO A 417 5.69 6.12 -20.56
N SER A 418 5.32 5.19 -21.43
CA SER A 418 3.95 4.73 -21.61
C SER A 418 3.93 3.23 -21.94
N VAL A 419 2.77 2.59 -21.72
CA VAL A 419 2.61 1.13 -21.92
C VAL A 419 2.89 0.74 -23.36
N ASP A 420 2.42 1.52 -24.35
CA ASP A 420 2.63 1.25 -25.80
C ASP A 420 4.10 1.21 -26.22
N LYS A 421 4.98 1.91 -25.52
CA LYS A 421 6.43 1.92 -25.78
C LYS A 421 7.15 0.69 -25.25
N GLN A 422 6.46 -0.16 -24.49
CA GLN A 422 7.01 -1.39 -23.90
C GLN A 422 8.37 -1.15 -23.22
N PRO A 423 8.46 -0.31 -22.16
CA PRO A 423 9.73 -0.07 -21.48
C PRO A 423 10.40 -1.37 -21.03
N GLN A 424 11.73 -1.39 -20.94
CA GLN A 424 12.45 -2.59 -20.49
C GLN A 424 12.04 -3.02 -19.09
N LEU A 425 11.74 -2.06 -18.23
CA LEU A 425 11.24 -2.31 -16.88
C LEU A 425 9.90 -3.08 -16.89
N LEU A 426 8.97 -2.74 -17.80
CA LEU A 426 7.69 -3.45 -17.94
C LEU A 426 7.90 -4.91 -18.39
N ALA A 427 8.78 -5.13 -19.36
CA ALA A 427 9.11 -6.48 -19.84
C ALA A 427 9.76 -7.32 -18.71
N LEU A 428 10.67 -6.73 -17.96
CA LEU A 428 11.31 -7.36 -16.80
C LEU A 428 10.28 -7.69 -15.71
N THR A 429 9.38 -6.76 -15.41
CA THR A 429 8.34 -6.96 -14.39
C THR A 429 7.47 -8.18 -14.73
N ARG A 430 6.99 -8.30 -15.97
CA ARG A 430 6.26 -9.48 -16.45
C ARG A 430 7.06 -10.76 -16.30
N GLN A 431 8.32 -10.75 -16.70
CA GLN A 431 9.21 -11.91 -16.60
C GLN A 431 9.40 -12.36 -15.15
N LEU A 432 9.70 -11.44 -14.24
CA LEU A 432 9.95 -11.75 -12.84
C LEU A 432 8.68 -12.22 -12.11
N ILE A 433 7.52 -11.63 -12.41
CA ILE A 433 6.24 -12.11 -11.89
C ILE A 433 5.98 -13.54 -12.35
N ALA A 434 6.19 -13.85 -13.63
CA ALA A 434 6.02 -15.20 -14.16
C ALA A 434 6.98 -16.20 -13.48
N ILE A 435 8.25 -15.85 -13.30
CA ILE A 435 9.24 -16.68 -12.59
C ILE A 435 8.80 -16.88 -11.13
N ARG A 436 8.43 -15.82 -10.42
CA ARG A 436 8.00 -15.89 -9.02
C ARG A 436 6.82 -16.83 -8.84
N ARG A 437 5.77 -16.68 -9.65
CA ARG A 437 4.56 -17.49 -9.56
C ARG A 437 4.79 -18.97 -9.90
N ALA A 438 5.72 -19.25 -10.81
CA ALA A 438 6.07 -20.61 -11.21
C ALA A 438 7.07 -21.31 -10.27
N THR A 439 7.68 -20.57 -9.31
CA THR A 439 8.81 -21.05 -8.53
C THR A 439 8.48 -21.04 -7.03
N PRO A 440 8.21 -22.20 -6.40
CA PRO A 440 7.87 -22.27 -4.98
C PRO A 440 8.91 -21.61 -4.05
N ALA A 441 10.20 -21.67 -4.42
CA ALA A 441 11.28 -21.01 -3.68
C ALA A 441 11.17 -19.47 -3.63
N LEU A 442 10.39 -18.83 -4.48
CA LEU A 442 10.16 -17.38 -4.50
C LEU A 442 8.79 -16.98 -3.95
N GLN A 443 7.97 -17.92 -3.51
CA GLN A 443 6.65 -17.64 -2.94
C GLN A 443 6.74 -16.88 -1.61
N ALA A 444 5.62 -16.34 -1.15
CA ALA A 444 5.56 -15.34 -0.08
C ALA A 444 6.21 -15.81 1.23
N SER A 445 5.93 -17.03 1.68
CA SER A 445 6.44 -17.60 2.93
C SER A 445 7.75 -18.39 2.78
N ALA A 446 8.27 -18.56 1.56
CA ALA A 446 9.50 -19.32 1.34
C ALA A 446 10.68 -18.69 2.13
N PRO A 447 11.58 -19.52 2.71
CA PRO A 447 12.66 -19.05 3.57
C PRO A 447 13.55 -17.99 2.93
N LEU A 448 14.06 -17.06 3.73
CA LEU A 448 15.07 -16.08 3.38
C LEU A 448 16.30 -16.25 4.28
N GLU A 449 17.48 -16.28 3.67
CA GLU A 449 18.77 -16.24 4.35
C GLU A 449 19.66 -15.20 3.66
N PHE A 450 20.08 -14.16 4.36
CA PHE A 450 21.08 -13.23 3.82
C PHE A 450 22.46 -13.89 3.84
N LEU A 451 23.20 -13.74 2.74
CA LEU A 451 24.50 -14.37 2.53
C LEU A 451 25.63 -13.34 2.70
N PRO A 452 26.81 -13.78 3.21
CA PRO A 452 28.00 -12.93 3.23
C PRO A 452 28.38 -12.49 1.82
N THR A 453 28.86 -11.24 1.69
CA THR A 453 29.29 -10.69 0.40
C THR A 453 30.71 -10.12 0.51
N PRO A 454 31.52 -10.22 -0.55
CA PRO A 454 32.88 -9.67 -0.56
C PRO A 454 32.92 -8.15 -0.68
N HIS A 455 31.81 -7.51 -0.97
CA HIS A 455 31.72 -6.06 -1.11
C HIS A 455 30.43 -5.51 -0.46
N PRO A 456 30.49 -4.40 0.29
CA PRO A 456 29.35 -3.88 1.05
C PRO A 456 28.17 -3.45 0.17
N ARG A 457 28.40 -3.16 -1.11
CA ARG A 457 27.34 -2.83 -2.08
C ARG A 457 26.70 -4.03 -2.75
N LEU A 458 27.18 -5.25 -2.53
CA LEU A 458 26.49 -6.45 -2.99
C LEU A 458 25.43 -6.84 -1.97
N LEU A 459 24.23 -7.13 -2.46
CA LEU A 459 23.18 -7.79 -1.70
C LEU A 459 23.04 -9.22 -2.22
N ALA A 460 23.32 -10.21 -1.37
CA ALA A 460 23.15 -11.62 -1.69
C ALA A 460 22.24 -12.29 -0.67
N TYR A 461 21.31 -13.09 -1.15
CA TYR A 461 20.43 -13.88 -0.30
C TYR A 461 19.98 -15.16 -0.98
N ARG A 462 19.59 -16.12 -0.14
CA ARG A 462 19.09 -17.42 -0.55
C ARG A 462 17.58 -17.52 -0.31
N ARG A 463 16.88 -18.06 -1.30
CA ARG A 463 15.49 -18.48 -1.24
C ARG A 463 15.44 -19.96 -1.56
N SER A 464 15.43 -20.83 -0.53
CA SER A 464 15.57 -22.30 -0.67
C SER A 464 16.84 -22.67 -1.47
N HIS A 465 16.69 -23.21 -2.68
CA HIS A 465 17.79 -23.57 -3.59
C HIS A 465 18.22 -22.45 -4.54
N LEU A 466 17.60 -21.29 -4.47
CA LEU A 466 17.96 -20.16 -5.34
C LEU A 466 18.86 -19.18 -4.60
N THR A 467 19.98 -18.82 -5.21
CA THR A 467 20.83 -17.72 -4.78
C THR A 467 20.54 -16.50 -5.65
N ILE A 468 20.19 -15.39 -5.01
CA ILE A 468 19.92 -14.10 -5.65
C ILE A 468 21.05 -13.15 -5.28
N VAL A 469 21.65 -12.51 -6.28
CA VAL A 469 22.72 -11.52 -6.07
C VAL A 469 22.42 -10.26 -6.86
N ILE A 470 22.53 -9.11 -6.21
CA ILE A 470 22.25 -7.79 -6.78
C ILE A 470 23.44 -6.87 -6.55
N ASN A 471 23.94 -6.29 -7.62
CA ASN A 471 24.93 -5.22 -7.63
C ASN A 471 24.27 -3.90 -8.04
N PRO A 472 23.84 -3.02 -7.13
CA PRO A 472 23.26 -1.72 -7.50
C PRO A 472 24.32 -0.65 -7.79
N SER A 473 25.61 -0.93 -7.58
CA SER A 473 26.70 0.06 -7.68
C SER A 473 27.09 0.40 -9.13
N ALA A 474 27.88 1.46 -9.28
CA ALA A 474 28.45 1.89 -10.55
C ALA A 474 29.70 1.07 -10.99
N GLN A 475 30.14 0.10 -10.17
CA GLN A 475 31.33 -0.71 -10.44
C GLN A 475 30.94 -2.15 -10.74
N PRO A 476 31.69 -2.85 -11.61
CA PRO A 476 31.52 -4.30 -11.74
C PRO A 476 32.00 -4.99 -10.46
N LEU A 477 31.22 -5.96 -9.98
CA LEU A 477 31.52 -6.73 -8.77
C LEU A 477 31.37 -8.23 -9.06
N ASP A 478 32.16 -9.04 -8.35
CA ASP A 478 32.12 -10.50 -8.48
C ASP A 478 31.59 -11.14 -7.18
N TYR A 479 30.78 -12.18 -7.33
CA TYR A 479 30.32 -13.01 -6.23
C TYR A 479 30.76 -14.47 -6.47
N PRO A 480 31.80 -14.95 -5.77
CA PRO A 480 32.44 -16.23 -6.07
C PRO A 480 31.63 -17.46 -5.65
N ASP A 481 30.72 -17.31 -4.68
CA ASP A 481 29.99 -18.43 -4.07
C ASP A 481 28.71 -18.82 -4.83
N ALA A 482 28.51 -18.33 -6.05
CA ALA A 482 27.39 -18.72 -6.91
C ALA A 482 27.85 -19.82 -7.89
N ASN A 483 27.32 -21.03 -7.71
CA ASN A 483 27.53 -22.17 -8.61
C ASN A 483 26.15 -22.74 -8.99
N GLY A 484 25.97 -23.22 -10.22
CA GLY A 484 24.72 -23.81 -10.67
C GLY A 484 24.28 -23.33 -12.05
N THR A 485 22.99 -23.11 -12.23
CA THR A 485 22.39 -22.66 -13.50
C THR A 485 21.73 -21.31 -13.34
N MET A 486 22.02 -20.38 -14.24
CA MET A 486 21.36 -19.06 -14.23
C MET A 486 19.88 -19.21 -14.65
N VAL A 487 18.96 -18.80 -13.79
CA VAL A 487 17.51 -18.78 -14.03
C VAL A 487 17.09 -17.47 -14.70
N ALA A 488 17.61 -16.36 -14.22
CA ALA A 488 17.36 -15.02 -14.75
C ALA A 488 18.53 -14.08 -14.44
N GLY A 489 18.70 -13.06 -15.27
CA GLY A 489 19.72 -12.03 -15.04
C GLY A 489 19.40 -10.75 -15.79
N ILE A 490 19.85 -9.62 -15.23
CA ILE A 490 19.78 -8.27 -15.83
C ILE A 490 21.14 -7.60 -15.81
N GLY A 491 21.26 -6.49 -16.54
CA GLY A 491 22.47 -5.66 -16.54
C GLY A 491 23.71 -6.37 -17.09
N GLY A 492 23.56 -7.48 -17.84
CA GLY A 492 24.68 -8.26 -18.38
C GLY A 492 25.36 -9.17 -17.37
N ALA A 493 24.69 -9.56 -16.29
CA ALA A 493 25.17 -10.55 -15.34
C ALA A 493 25.56 -11.86 -16.04
N LYS A 494 26.67 -12.49 -15.63
CA LYS A 494 27.18 -13.74 -16.21
C LYS A 494 27.65 -14.70 -15.12
N LEU A 495 27.19 -15.94 -15.21
CA LEU A 495 27.73 -17.04 -14.42
C LEU A 495 28.96 -17.63 -15.14
N THR A 496 30.08 -17.75 -14.44
CA THR A 496 31.35 -18.29 -14.91
C THR A 496 31.86 -19.39 -13.97
N GLU A 497 32.92 -20.07 -14.30
CA GLU A 497 33.58 -21.04 -13.40
C GLU A 497 34.10 -20.40 -12.10
N ALA A 498 34.36 -19.08 -12.11
CA ALA A 498 34.81 -18.32 -10.94
C ALA A 498 33.66 -17.73 -10.09
N GLY A 499 32.41 -18.02 -10.43
CA GLY A 499 31.22 -17.45 -9.81
C GLY A 499 30.49 -16.43 -10.70
N LEU A 500 29.72 -15.57 -10.09
CA LEU A 500 28.89 -14.57 -10.77
C LEU A 500 29.66 -13.28 -10.99
N HIS A 501 29.73 -12.83 -12.25
CA HIS A 501 30.21 -11.51 -12.64
C HIS A 501 29.02 -10.59 -12.86
N LEU A 502 28.96 -9.48 -12.13
CA LEU A 502 27.86 -8.52 -12.08
C LEU A 502 28.36 -7.14 -12.51
N PRO A 503 28.16 -6.72 -13.76
CA PRO A 503 28.38 -5.33 -14.19
C PRO A 503 27.59 -4.33 -13.32
N PRO A 504 27.79 -3.01 -13.50
CA PRO A 504 26.99 -1.99 -12.83
C PRO A 504 25.47 -2.23 -12.97
N THR A 505 24.72 -2.05 -11.90
CA THR A 505 23.25 -2.23 -11.84
C THR A 505 22.75 -3.59 -12.35
N ALA A 506 23.55 -4.64 -12.14
CA ALA A 506 23.21 -6.02 -12.55
C ALA A 506 22.63 -6.84 -11.38
N ALA A 507 21.81 -7.82 -11.73
CA ALA A 507 21.33 -8.82 -10.79
C ALA A 507 21.15 -10.18 -11.45
N ALA A 508 21.17 -11.26 -10.65
CA ALA A 508 20.95 -12.62 -11.14
C ALA A 508 20.27 -13.51 -10.12
N ILE A 509 19.51 -14.50 -10.62
CA ILE A 509 19.01 -15.66 -9.88
C ILE A 509 19.78 -16.88 -10.39
N VAL A 510 20.40 -17.63 -9.48
CA VAL A 510 21.11 -18.87 -9.78
C VAL A 510 20.46 -20.03 -9.02
N ASP A 511 20.11 -21.10 -9.72
CA ASP A 511 19.64 -22.36 -9.15
C ASP A 511 20.88 -23.20 -8.76
N THR A 512 21.06 -23.42 -7.46
CA THR A 512 22.25 -24.11 -6.91
C THR A 512 22.08 -25.60 -6.80
N ASP A 513 20.89 -26.15 -7.09
CA ASP A 513 20.61 -27.58 -7.10
C ASP A 513 20.82 -28.25 -8.49
N LYS A 514 21.18 -27.46 -9.51
CA LYS A 514 21.33 -27.91 -10.91
C LYS A 514 22.74 -27.75 -11.43
#